data_ec304da6527b53045d6b98abf971a9e5
#
_entry.id   ec304da6527b53045d6b98abf971a9e5
#
_cell.length_a   1.000
_cell.length_b   1.000
_cell.length_c   1.000
_cell.angle_alpha   90.00
_cell.angle_beta   90.00
_cell.angle_gamma   90.00
#
_symmetry.space_group_name_H-M   'P 1'
#
loop_
_entity.id
_entity.type
_entity.pdbx_description
1 polymer ?
#
loop_
_entity_poly.entity_id
_entity_poly.type
_entity_poly.pdbx_seq_one_letter_code
_entity_poly.pdbx_strand_id
1 'polypeptide(L)'
;MFTHVIFDMDGTILNTLDDLADAGNHVCMAHGWPTHPVESYKRMVGNGIAMLVRRFVPAGLSEEEISAVLAEFSTYYNVHKEDKTAPYSGVPEGIDLLKQMGIKVGVLTNKNNDMAEEVAERYYPGVFDVVQGAMTGVPVKPHPAMLELVLEKMGAVPETTLFVGDSNVDIQTGKNGGLATCGVLWGFRSREELAGEGADHIIDSPTQLVQVVTGTEVLASGQYDCAARLLKKGKLVAVPTETVYGLAADALNPQAVAAVFAAKSRPMDNPLIVHIGDINDWAPLVTHIPDNALKLADAYWPGPLTMILPAAECIPKEVTGGLSTVAVRFPAHPIAQAIILQSGCPLAAPSANRSGSPSPTNAQRVWEDMDGRIPAIVDGGNCEVGVESTVLDLCHTPPRLLRPGGVTPQMLEDVVGPIEID
;
A
#
# COMPACT_ATOMS: atom_id res chain seq x y z
N MET A 1 -11.00 13.10 0.96
CA MET A 1 -9.82 13.71 1.64
C MET A 1 -10.17 13.90 3.11
N PHE A 2 -9.35 13.36 4.01
CA PHE A 2 -9.57 13.47 5.46
C PHE A 2 -8.83 14.69 6.02
N THR A 3 -9.37 15.30 7.06
CA THR A 3 -8.78 16.43 7.79
C THR A 3 -8.29 16.03 9.18
N HIS A 4 -8.75 14.87 9.66
CA HIS A 4 -8.41 14.30 10.96
C HIS A 4 -8.10 12.82 10.82
N VAL A 5 -7.11 12.34 11.58
CA VAL A 5 -6.77 10.91 11.68
C VAL A 5 -6.68 10.52 13.16
N ILE A 6 -7.39 9.48 13.54
CA ILE A 6 -7.34 8.91 14.90
C ILE A 6 -6.70 7.54 14.80
N PHE A 7 -5.64 7.32 15.56
CA PHE A 7 -4.87 6.07 15.60
C PHE A 7 -5.22 5.24 16.85
N ASP A 8 -5.25 3.93 16.70
CA ASP A 8 -4.98 3.06 17.84
C ASP A 8 -3.49 3.12 18.21
N MET A 9 -3.14 2.62 19.39
CA MET A 9 -1.77 2.64 19.90
C MET A 9 -1.06 1.30 19.71
N ASP A 10 -1.51 0.27 20.46
CA ASP A 10 -0.83 -1.04 20.54
C ASP A 10 -1.05 -1.86 19.26
N GLY A 11 0.00 -2.11 18.48
CA GLY A 11 -0.10 -2.79 17.17
C GLY A 11 -0.29 -1.84 15.99
N THR A 12 -0.57 -0.57 16.22
CA THR A 12 -0.79 0.43 15.17
C THR A 12 0.35 1.44 15.08
N ILE A 13 0.58 2.26 16.12
CA ILE A 13 1.69 3.21 16.14
C ILE A 13 2.89 2.70 16.92
N LEU A 14 2.70 1.77 17.86
CA LEU A 14 3.73 1.15 18.69
C LEU A 14 3.66 -0.38 18.62
N ASN A 15 4.81 -1.02 18.46
CA ASN A 15 4.97 -2.45 18.70
C ASN A 15 5.20 -2.68 20.19
N THR A 16 4.15 -3.06 20.90
CA THR A 16 4.15 -3.32 22.35
C THR A 16 4.07 -4.81 22.69
N LEU A 17 4.11 -5.67 21.68
CA LEU A 17 3.80 -7.10 21.81
C LEU A 17 4.74 -7.83 22.75
N ASP A 18 6.05 -7.56 22.61
CA ASP A 18 7.07 -8.26 23.38
C ASP A 18 6.97 -7.95 24.88
N ASP A 19 6.77 -6.68 25.24
CA ASP A 19 6.64 -6.28 26.65
C ASP A 19 5.37 -6.82 27.28
N LEU A 20 4.26 -6.85 26.52
CA LEU A 20 3.00 -7.49 26.98
C LEU A 20 3.16 -9.00 27.17
N ALA A 21 3.89 -9.67 26.26
CA ALA A 21 4.16 -11.09 26.35
C ALA A 21 5.10 -11.43 27.52
N ASP A 22 6.14 -10.65 27.72
CA ASP A 22 7.07 -10.81 28.83
C ASP A 22 6.35 -10.66 30.18
N ALA A 23 5.47 -9.65 30.30
CA ALA A 23 4.70 -9.45 31.52
C ALA A 23 3.71 -10.61 31.79
N GLY A 24 3.02 -11.09 30.76
CA GLY A 24 2.13 -12.26 30.90
C GLY A 24 2.89 -13.54 31.26
N ASN A 25 4.02 -13.78 30.61
CA ASN A 25 4.86 -14.95 30.89
C ASN A 25 5.57 -14.85 32.24
N HIS A 26 5.92 -13.65 32.70
CA HIS A 26 6.42 -13.45 34.08
C HIS A 26 5.42 -13.94 35.14
N VAL A 27 4.16 -13.54 34.98
CA VAL A 27 3.10 -13.98 35.87
C VAL A 27 2.84 -15.49 35.77
N CYS A 28 2.81 -16.04 34.53
CA CYS A 28 2.68 -17.49 34.34
C CYS A 28 3.78 -18.25 35.08
N MET A 29 5.04 -17.81 34.98
CA MET A 29 6.17 -18.45 35.68
C MET A 29 6.04 -18.34 37.19
N ALA A 30 5.63 -17.18 37.75
CA ALA A 30 5.45 -16.97 39.15
C ALA A 30 4.40 -17.93 39.78
N HIS A 31 3.37 -18.26 39.00
CA HIS A 31 2.30 -19.18 39.39
C HIS A 31 2.55 -20.64 38.98
N GLY A 32 3.67 -20.96 38.33
CA GLY A 32 3.97 -22.30 37.82
C GLY A 32 3.06 -22.73 36.63
N TRP A 33 2.44 -21.79 35.95
CA TRP A 33 1.61 -22.04 34.74
C TRP A 33 2.46 -22.12 33.48
N PRO A 34 1.96 -22.80 32.43
CA PRO A 34 2.62 -22.79 31.14
C PRO A 34 2.76 -21.38 30.58
N THR A 35 3.93 -21.06 30.03
CA THR A 35 4.15 -19.81 29.28
C THR A 35 3.59 -19.92 27.87
N HIS A 36 3.35 -18.79 27.22
CA HIS A 36 2.83 -18.71 25.86
C HIS A 36 3.90 -18.11 24.93
N PRO A 37 4.01 -18.59 23.66
CA PRO A 37 4.81 -17.94 22.64
C PRO A 37 4.34 -16.50 22.40
N VAL A 38 5.27 -15.58 22.10
CA VAL A 38 4.94 -14.16 21.82
C VAL A 38 3.85 -14.02 20.76
N GLU A 39 3.93 -14.80 19.68
CA GLU A 39 2.92 -14.79 18.61
C GLU A 39 1.49 -15.10 19.09
N SER A 40 1.33 -15.87 20.17
CA SER A 40 0.02 -16.16 20.74
C SER A 40 -0.61 -14.90 21.36
N TYR A 41 0.20 -13.97 21.85
CA TYR A 41 -0.25 -12.72 22.43
C TYR A 41 -0.90 -11.79 21.41
N LYS A 42 -0.56 -11.90 20.12
CA LYS A 42 -1.26 -11.16 19.05
C LYS A 42 -2.78 -11.34 19.09
N ARG A 43 -3.24 -12.56 19.41
CA ARG A 43 -4.68 -12.86 19.50
C ARG A 43 -5.27 -12.52 20.87
N MET A 44 -4.44 -12.33 21.88
CA MET A 44 -4.87 -12.04 23.26
C MET A 44 -5.05 -10.53 23.48
N VAL A 45 -4.27 -9.69 22.77
CA VAL A 45 -4.29 -8.22 22.88
C VAL A 45 -5.49 -7.62 22.09
N GLY A 46 -5.89 -6.39 22.46
CA GLY A 46 -6.89 -5.57 21.74
C GLY A 46 -8.08 -5.11 22.58
N ASN A 47 -8.45 -5.86 23.63
CA ASN A 47 -9.62 -5.54 24.49
C ASN A 47 -9.22 -5.05 25.89
N GLY A 48 -8.02 -4.46 26.05
CA GLY A 48 -7.48 -4.01 27.32
C GLY A 48 -6.82 -5.12 28.14
N ILE A 49 -6.06 -4.70 29.18
CA ILE A 49 -5.22 -5.59 30.00
C ILE A 49 -6.04 -6.64 30.76
N ALA A 50 -7.23 -6.29 31.23
CA ALA A 50 -8.08 -7.23 31.95
C ALA A 50 -8.49 -8.44 31.08
N MET A 51 -8.79 -8.22 29.80
CA MET A 51 -9.10 -9.30 28.87
C MET A 51 -7.84 -10.07 28.44
N LEU A 52 -6.70 -9.40 28.33
CA LEU A 52 -5.43 -10.06 28.08
C LEU A 52 -5.12 -11.07 29.21
N VAL A 53 -5.23 -10.65 30.46
CA VAL A 53 -5.03 -11.54 31.63
C VAL A 53 -5.96 -12.75 31.56
N ARG A 54 -7.27 -12.54 31.34
CA ARG A 54 -8.24 -13.65 31.22
C ARG A 54 -7.90 -14.66 30.12
N ARG A 55 -7.19 -14.23 29.09
CA ARG A 55 -6.84 -15.09 27.94
C ARG A 55 -5.58 -15.91 28.14
N PHE A 56 -4.64 -15.47 28.97
CA PHE A 56 -3.42 -16.24 29.21
C PHE A 56 -3.47 -17.08 30.50
N VAL A 57 -4.34 -16.78 31.44
CA VAL A 57 -4.48 -17.60 32.68
C VAL A 57 -5.19 -18.92 32.42
N PRO A 58 -4.94 -19.97 33.22
CA PRO A 58 -5.67 -21.23 33.13
C PRO A 58 -7.18 -21.05 33.36
N ALA A 59 -7.99 -21.90 32.70
CA ALA A 59 -9.43 -21.90 32.93
C ALA A 59 -9.78 -22.33 34.36
N GLY A 60 -10.85 -21.75 34.92
CA GLY A 60 -11.40 -22.16 36.23
C GLY A 60 -10.99 -21.29 37.40
N LEU A 61 -10.21 -20.23 37.20
CA LEU A 61 -9.92 -19.23 38.21
C LEU A 61 -11.18 -18.42 38.55
N SER A 62 -11.35 -18.07 39.83
CA SER A 62 -12.39 -17.15 40.29
C SER A 62 -12.12 -15.70 39.88
N GLU A 63 -13.13 -14.84 39.90
CA GLU A 63 -12.96 -13.41 39.61
C GLU A 63 -11.98 -12.72 40.56
N GLU A 64 -11.92 -13.17 41.82
CA GLU A 64 -10.99 -12.66 42.85
C GLU A 64 -9.54 -13.02 42.48
N GLU A 65 -9.30 -14.27 42.09
CA GLU A 65 -7.97 -14.74 41.61
C GLU A 65 -7.55 -14.01 40.36
N ILE A 66 -8.43 -13.84 39.37
CA ILE A 66 -8.15 -13.08 38.14
C ILE A 66 -7.81 -11.62 38.46
N SER A 67 -8.52 -11.01 39.43
CA SER A 67 -8.25 -9.63 39.85
C SER A 67 -6.88 -9.50 40.55
N ALA A 68 -6.46 -10.49 41.32
CA ALA A 68 -5.13 -10.53 41.90
C ALA A 68 -4.03 -10.66 40.84
N VAL A 69 -4.23 -11.55 39.89
CA VAL A 69 -3.31 -11.73 38.74
C VAL A 69 -3.23 -10.46 37.89
N LEU A 70 -4.34 -9.77 37.69
CA LEU A 70 -4.37 -8.48 36.98
C LEU A 70 -3.53 -7.41 37.67
N ALA A 71 -3.60 -7.34 38.99
CA ALA A 71 -2.79 -6.41 39.80
C ALA A 71 -1.29 -6.75 39.71
N GLU A 72 -0.94 -8.04 39.77
CA GLU A 72 0.43 -8.53 39.62
C GLU A 72 0.99 -8.22 38.22
N PHE A 73 0.23 -8.56 37.15
CA PHE A 73 0.57 -8.22 35.78
C PHE A 73 0.80 -6.71 35.65
N SER A 74 -0.12 -5.90 36.14
CA SER A 74 -0.05 -4.44 36.02
C SER A 74 1.17 -3.87 36.71
N THR A 75 1.52 -4.42 37.91
CA THR A 75 2.71 -4.01 38.65
C THR A 75 3.98 -4.27 37.85
N TYR A 76 4.13 -5.45 37.27
CA TYR A 76 5.28 -5.79 36.45
C TYR A 76 5.31 -4.97 35.16
N TYR A 77 4.18 -4.94 34.41
CA TYR A 77 4.09 -4.25 33.13
C TYR A 77 4.35 -2.73 33.25
N ASN A 78 3.89 -2.08 34.34
CA ASN A 78 4.16 -0.66 34.56
C ASN A 78 5.65 -0.32 34.62
N VAL A 79 6.49 -1.24 35.09
CA VAL A 79 7.95 -1.06 35.16
C VAL A 79 8.62 -1.40 33.84
N HIS A 80 8.10 -2.41 33.10
CA HIS A 80 8.76 -3.03 31.94
C HIS A 80 8.10 -2.72 30.59
N LYS A 81 7.08 -1.85 30.56
CA LYS A 81 6.30 -1.52 29.36
C LYS A 81 7.08 -0.84 28.22
N GLU A 82 8.33 -0.45 28.47
CA GLU A 82 9.19 0.29 27.54
C GLU A 82 10.52 -0.43 27.28
N ASP A 83 10.69 -1.66 27.74
CA ASP A 83 11.95 -2.41 27.60
C ASP A 83 12.22 -2.78 26.13
N LYS A 84 11.16 -3.12 25.37
CA LYS A 84 11.22 -3.52 23.95
C LYS A 84 10.24 -2.76 23.07
N THR A 85 9.30 -2.03 23.66
CA THR A 85 8.34 -1.21 22.93
C THR A 85 9.05 -0.17 22.07
N ALA A 86 8.63 -0.06 20.80
CA ALA A 86 9.16 0.91 19.86
C ALA A 86 8.11 1.29 18.80
N PRO A 87 8.21 2.48 18.19
CA PRO A 87 7.42 2.81 17.02
C PRO A 87 7.67 1.83 15.87
N TYR A 88 6.62 1.50 15.11
CA TYR A 88 6.80 0.78 13.85
C TYR A 88 7.57 1.64 12.84
N SER A 89 8.49 1.00 12.11
CA SER A 89 9.30 1.70 11.10
C SER A 89 8.43 2.39 10.06
N GLY A 90 8.69 3.68 9.80
CA GLY A 90 7.96 4.51 8.84
C GLY A 90 6.67 5.14 9.40
N VAL A 91 6.19 4.75 10.59
CA VAL A 91 5.00 5.36 11.20
C VAL A 91 5.26 6.78 11.70
N PRO A 92 6.36 7.08 12.43
CA PRO A 92 6.67 8.45 12.80
C PRO A 92 6.76 9.39 11.61
N GLU A 93 7.46 8.98 10.55
CA GLU A 93 7.62 9.77 9.32
C GLU A 93 6.27 10.00 8.62
N GLY A 94 5.39 8.98 8.60
CA GLY A 94 4.04 9.10 8.05
C GLY A 94 3.18 10.11 8.81
N ILE A 95 3.21 10.07 10.15
CA ILE A 95 2.47 11.00 11.01
C ILE A 95 3.01 12.43 10.85
N ASP A 96 4.33 12.60 10.80
CA ASP A 96 4.96 13.90 10.59
C ASP A 96 4.55 14.52 9.25
N LEU A 97 4.48 13.73 8.18
CA LEU A 97 3.98 14.19 6.88
C LEU A 97 2.51 14.65 6.95
N LEU A 98 1.65 13.91 7.63
CA LEU A 98 0.25 14.31 7.83
C LEU A 98 0.16 15.66 8.57
N LYS A 99 0.93 15.86 9.63
CA LYS A 99 0.97 17.14 10.36
C LYS A 99 1.48 18.29 9.51
N GLN A 100 2.53 18.07 8.70
CA GLN A 100 3.04 19.09 7.76
C GLN A 100 2.00 19.49 6.71
N MET A 101 1.05 18.60 6.39
CA MET A 101 -0.09 18.86 5.51
C MET A 101 -1.29 19.50 6.21
N GLY A 102 -1.18 19.79 7.51
CA GLY A 102 -2.24 20.42 8.30
C GLY A 102 -3.32 19.44 8.79
N ILE A 103 -3.09 18.13 8.68
CA ILE A 103 -3.98 17.10 9.20
C ILE A 103 -3.82 17.02 10.72
N LYS A 104 -4.91 17.07 11.46
CA LYS A 104 -4.89 16.84 12.91
C LYS A 104 -4.83 15.36 13.22
N VAL A 105 -4.04 14.98 14.23
CA VAL A 105 -3.82 13.59 14.60
C VAL A 105 -4.13 13.34 16.06
N GLY A 106 -4.85 12.26 16.36
CA GLY A 106 -5.19 11.86 17.72
C GLY A 106 -4.95 10.37 17.95
N VAL A 107 -4.99 9.97 19.21
CA VAL A 107 -4.90 8.56 19.64
C VAL A 107 -6.14 8.18 20.42
N LEU A 108 -6.69 6.98 20.15
CA LEU A 108 -7.74 6.35 20.92
C LEU A 108 -7.40 4.89 21.18
N THR A 109 -7.16 4.53 22.44
CA THR A 109 -6.71 3.18 22.83
C THR A 109 -7.49 2.62 24.01
N ASN A 110 -7.55 1.27 24.10
CA ASN A 110 -8.07 0.57 25.29
C ASN A 110 -7.04 0.45 26.42
N LYS A 111 -5.83 1.00 26.25
CA LYS A 111 -4.84 1.19 27.33
C LYS A 111 -5.37 2.21 28.34
N ASN A 112 -5.04 2.06 29.63
CA ASN A 112 -5.38 3.05 30.66
C ASN A 112 -4.94 4.46 30.24
N ASN A 113 -5.77 5.49 30.54
CA ASN A 113 -5.56 6.84 30.04
C ASN A 113 -4.20 7.44 30.45
N ASP A 114 -3.85 7.36 31.73
CA ASP A 114 -2.59 7.96 32.25
C ASP A 114 -1.37 7.29 31.59
N MET A 115 -1.44 5.95 31.41
CA MET A 115 -0.40 5.20 30.71
C MET A 115 -0.35 5.53 29.20
N ALA A 116 -1.51 5.75 28.57
CA ALA A 116 -1.56 6.11 27.16
C ALA A 116 -0.93 7.49 26.91
N GLU A 117 -1.21 8.46 27.76
CA GLU A 117 -0.61 9.79 27.70
C GLU A 117 0.92 9.74 27.92
N GLU A 118 1.37 9.01 28.95
CA GLU A 118 2.80 8.82 29.25
C GLU A 118 3.57 8.19 28.06
N VAL A 119 3.04 7.10 27.50
CA VAL A 119 3.66 6.39 26.37
C VAL A 119 3.62 7.23 25.10
N ALA A 120 2.52 7.93 24.84
CA ALA A 120 2.43 8.82 23.68
C ALA A 120 3.45 9.96 23.77
N GLU A 121 3.58 10.61 24.93
CA GLU A 121 4.56 11.68 25.12
C GLU A 121 6.01 11.16 25.04
N ARG A 122 6.27 9.94 25.48
CA ARG A 122 7.59 9.30 25.41
C ARG A 122 8.08 9.07 23.98
N TYR A 123 7.23 8.50 23.11
CA TYR A 123 7.61 8.09 21.75
C TYR A 123 7.25 9.12 20.67
N TYR A 124 6.31 10.02 20.94
CA TYR A 124 5.77 11.03 20.04
C TYR A 124 5.58 12.37 20.76
N PRO A 125 6.63 12.98 21.35
CA PRO A 125 6.51 14.16 22.18
C PRO A 125 5.86 15.33 21.42
N GLY A 126 4.71 15.82 21.94
CA GLY A 126 3.97 16.95 21.36
C GLY A 126 3.37 16.70 19.96
N VAL A 127 3.30 15.46 19.50
CA VAL A 127 2.82 15.13 18.15
C VAL A 127 1.29 15.10 18.08
N PHE A 128 0.63 14.44 19.01
CA PHE A 128 -0.81 14.24 18.98
C PHE A 128 -1.58 15.43 19.56
N ASP A 129 -2.66 15.83 18.85
CA ASP A 129 -3.58 16.89 19.29
C ASP A 129 -4.44 16.39 20.48
N VAL A 130 -4.77 15.11 20.51
CA VAL A 130 -5.52 14.42 21.58
C VAL A 130 -4.97 13.01 21.77
N VAL A 131 -4.75 12.61 23.02
CA VAL A 131 -4.54 11.22 23.42
C VAL A 131 -5.67 10.84 24.37
N GLN A 132 -6.37 9.74 24.10
CA GLN A 132 -7.47 9.23 24.90
C GLN A 132 -7.31 7.74 25.14
N GLY A 133 -7.07 7.37 26.36
CA GLY A 133 -7.11 5.99 26.85
C GLY A 133 -8.41 5.67 27.60
N ALA A 134 -8.50 4.43 28.08
CA ALA A 134 -9.62 3.95 28.85
C ALA A 134 -9.75 4.70 30.19
N MET A 135 -10.98 5.14 30.50
CA MET A 135 -11.34 5.83 31.76
C MET A 135 -12.38 5.04 32.53
N THR A 136 -12.35 5.15 33.86
CA THR A 136 -13.35 4.52 34.73
C THR A 136 -14.75 5.05 34.43
N GLY A 137 -15.68 4.16 34.18
CA GLY A 137 -17.09 4.48 33.95
C GLY A 137 -17.42 4.85 32.48
N VAL A 138 -16.43 4.89 31.59
CA VAL A 138 -16.65 5.09 30.15
C VAL A 138 -16.44 3.76 29.43
N PRO A 139 -17.41 3.29 28.59
CA PRO A 139 -17.23 2.05 27.84
C PRO A 139 -16.05 2.15 26.85
N VAL A 140 -15.23 1.08 26.81
CA VAL A 140 -14.04 1.00 25.94
C VAL A 140 -14.40 0.63 24.50
N LYS A 141 -13.45 0.78 23.56
CA LYS A 141 -13.59 0.27 22.17
C LYS A 141 -14.05 -1.20 22.17
N PRO A 142 -15.00 -1.61 21.31
CA PRO A 142 -15.55 -0.89 20.15
C PRO A 142 -16.77 0.00 20.43
N HIS A 143 -17.10 0.28 21.70
CA HIS A 143 -18.18 1.22 22.04
C HIS A 143 -17.79 2.65 21.58
N PRO A 144 -18.70 3.44 20.95
CA PRO A 144 -18.34 4.74 20.38
C PRO A 144 -18.06 5.85 21.41
N ALA A 145 -18.42 5.68 22.68
CA ALA A 145 -18.36 6.74 23.69
C ALA A 145 -17.00 7.44 23.82
N MET A 146 -15.90 6.68 23.84
CA MET A 146 -14.57 7.29 23.89
C MET A 146 -14.19 7.97 22.56
N LEU A 147 -14.65 7.43 21.43
CA LEU A 147 -14.43 8.03 20.11
C LEU A 147 -15.14 9.39 20.00
N GLU A 148 -16.38 9.47 20.49
CA GLU A 148 -17.15 10.73 20.55
C GLU A 148 -16.40 11.81 21.33
N LEU A 149 -15.79 11.45 22.48
CA LEU A 149 -14.96 12.38 23.25
C LEU A 149 -13.73 12.87 22.47
N VAL A 150 -13.08 11.99 21.71
CA VAL A 150 -11.92 12.36 20.89
C VAL A 150 -12.36 13.29 19.75
N LEU A 151 -13.45 12.99 19.08
CA LEU A 151 -13.99 13.84 17.99
C LEU A 151 -14.34 15.24 18.54
N GLU A 152 -14.99 15.33 19.69
CA GLU A 152 -15.32 16.61 20.34
C GLU A 152 -14.05 17.40 20.67
N LYS A 153 -13.06 16.78 21.34
CA LYS A 153 -11.80 17.43 21.71
C LYS A 153 -10.99 17.91 20.50
N MET A 154 -11.02 17.18 19.39
CA MET A 154 -10.33 17.55 18.16
C MET A 154 -11.11 18.57 17.31
N GLY A 155 -12.40 18.81 17.59
CA GLY A 155 -13.30 19.57 16.74
C GLY A 155 -13.51 18.87 15.39
N ALA A 156 -13.50 17.54 15.39
CA ALA A 156 -13.58 16.68 14.21
C ALA A 156 -15.01 16.22 13.93
N VAL A 157 -15.32 15.96 12.67
CA VAL A 157 -16.59 15.39 12.24
C VAL A 157 -16.36 14.02 11.58
N PRO A 158 -17.27 13.05 11.75
CA PRO A 158 -17.08 11.68 11.25
C PRO A 158 -16.73 11.61 9.77
N GLU A 159 -17.39 12.39 8.91
CA GLU A 159 -17.27 12.33 7.45
C GLU A 159 -15.87 12.69 6.93
N THR A 160 -15.09 13.45 7.71
CA THR A 160 -13.72 13.86 7.34
C THR A 160 -12.67 13.32 8.29
N THR A 161 -13.01 12.31 9.07
CA THR A 161 -12.11 11.65 10.02
C THR A 161 -11.87 10.21 9.62
N LEU A 162 -10.60 9.79 9.63
CA LEU A 162 -10.16 8.41 9.40
C LEU A 162 -9.77 7.76 10.72
N PHE A 163 -10.28 6.56 11.00
CA PHE A 163 -9.81 5.73 12.11
C PHE A 163 -8.82 4.69 11.59
N VAL A 164 -7.62 4.66 12.17
CA VAL A 164 -6.52 3.77 11.78
C VAL A 164 -6.22 2.79 12.91
N GLY A 165 -6.27 1.50 12.64
CA GLY A 165 -6.00 0.46 13.63
C GLY A 165 -5.64 -0.88 13.01
N ASP A 166 -5.13 -1.80 13.83
CA ASP A 166 -4.64 -3.09 13.38
C ASP A 166 -5.58 -4.27 13.73
N SER A 167 -6.72 -3.99 14.39
CA SER A 167 -7.60 -5.03 14.90
C SER A 167 -9.06 -4.88 14.45
N ASN A 168 -9.83 -5.97 14.60
CA ASN A 168 -11.27 -5.97 14.42
C ASN A 168 -11.98 -4.95 15.34
N VAL A 169 -11.45 -4.75 16.56
CA VAL A 169 -11.98 -3.77 17.52
C VAL A 169 -11.88 -2.35 16.95
N ASP A 170 -10.81 -2.04 16.25
CA ASP A 170 -10.57 -0.71 15.65
C ASP A 170 -11.51 -0.44 14.50
N ILE A 171 -11.66 -1.42 13.60
CA ILE A 171 -12.59 -1.31 12.47
C ILE A 171 -14.02 -1.14 12.97
N GLN A 172 -14.44 -1.93 13.96
CA GLN A 172 -15.76 -1.80 14.60
C GLN A 172 -15.92 -0.44 15.30
N THR A 173 -14.87 0.09 15.97
CA THR A 173 -14.91 1.40 16.61
C THR A 173 -15.16 2.52 15.60
N GLY A 174 -14.39 2.55 14.52
CA GLY A 174 -14.58 3.54 13.46
C GLY A 174 -15.98 3.47 12.86
N LYS A 175 -16.45 2.27 12.52
CA LYS A 175 -17.81 2.05 11.99
C LYS A 175 -18.92 2.46 12.96
N ASN A 176 -18.79 2.10 14.24
CA ASN A 176 -19.79 2.47 15.26
C ASN A 176 -19.85 3.99 15.45
N GLY A 177 -18.77 4.72 15.17
CA GLY A 177 -18.72 6.17 15.18
C GLY A 177 -19.03 6.82 13.85
N GLY A 178 -19.31 6.04 12.78
CA GLY A 178 -19.60 6.58 11.44
C GLY A 178 -18.37 7.10 10.68
N LEU A 179 -17.17 6.68 11.06
CA LEU A 179 -15.92 7.07 10.42
C LEU A 179 -15.53 6.08 9.31
N ALA A 180 -14.77 6.57 8.33
CA ALA A 180 -13.99 5.70 7.47
C ALA A 180 -12.88 5.01 8.27
N THR A 181 -12.54 3.77 7.87
CA THR A 181 -11.61 2.92 8.60
C THR A 181 -10.43 2.48 7.74
N CYS A 182 -9.25 2.45 8.33
CA CYS A 182 -8.03 1.96 7.68
C CYS A 182 -7.36 0.89 8.56
N GLY A 183 -7.38 -0.35 8.10
CA GLY A 183 -6.68 -1.45 8.72
C GLY A 183 -5.19 -1.46 8.33
N VAL A 184 -4.30 -1.69 9.30
CA VAL A 184 -2.85 -1.78 9.07
C VAL A 184 -2.36 -3.22 9.26
N LEU A 185 -1.48 -3.71 8.35
CA LEU A 185 -1.04 -5.12 8.33
C LEU A 185 0.28 -5.38 9.06
N TRP A 186 0.96 -4.35 9.54
CA TRP A 186 2.16 -4.53 10.37
C TRP A 186 1.87 -4.85 11.84
N GLY A 187 0.57 -4.78 12.24
CA GLY A 187 0.11 -5.06 13.60
C GLY A 187 -0.22 -6.54 13.86
N PHE A 188 -1.29 -6.80 14.61
CA PHE A 188 -1.58 -8.10 15.20
C PHE A 188 -2.57 -8.96 14.40
N ARG A 189 -3.34 -8.39 13.45
CA ARG A 189 -4.39 -9.10 12.70
C ARG A 189 -4.07 -9.22 11.22
N SER A 190 -4.67 -10.23 10.59
CA SER A 190 -4.49 -10.52 9.17
C SER A 190 -5.38 -9.63 8.28
N ARG A 191 -5.05 -9.60 7.00
CA ARG A 191 -5.85 -8.92 5.97
C ARG A 191 -7.28 -9.46 5.91
N GLU A 192 -7.43 -10.78 6.03
CA GLU A 192 -8.72 -11.47 5.97
C GLU A 192 -9.62 -11.07 7.14
N GLU A 193 -9.06 -10.94 8.34
CA GLU A 193 -9.80 -10.49 9.54
C GLU A 193 -10.25 -9.04 9.37
N LEU A 194 -9.36 -8.13 8.97
CA LEU A 194 -9.69 -6.72 8.78
C LEU A 194 -10.69 -6.50 7.63
N ALA A 195 -10.54 -7.23 6.52
CA ALA A 195 -11.48 -7.21 5.41
C ALA A 195 -12.84 -7.80 5.79
N GLY A 196 -12.86 -8.87 6.60
CA GLY A 196 -14.08 -9.49 7.13
C GLY A 196 -14.90 -8.54 8.00
N GLU A 197 -14.24 -7.65 8.74
CA GLU A 197 -14.90 -6.56 9.49
C GLU A 197 -15.30 -5.38 8.58
N GLY A 198 -14.94 -5.43 7.30
CA GLY A 198 -15.27 -4.45 6.27
C GLY A 198 -14.48 -3.15 6.40
N ALA A 199 -13.19 -3.21 6.68
CA ALA A 199 -12.31 -2.03 6.62
C ALA A 199 -12.40 -1.37 5.23
N ASP A 200 -12.56 -0.03 5.20
CA ASP A 200 -12.68 0.72 3.94
C ASP A 200 -11.34 0.74 3.19
N HIS A 201 -10.24 0.84 3.94
CA HIS A 201 -8.87 0.76 3.44
C HIS A 201 -8.08 -0.28 4.21
N ILE A 202 -7.15 -0.99 3.55
CA ILE A 202 -6.19 -1.89 4.20
C ILE A 202 -4.82 -1.64 3.58
N ILE A 203 -3.87 -1.20 4.40
CA ILE A 203 -2.51 -0.85 3.98
C ILE A 203 -1.48 -1.78 4.62
N ASP A 204 -0.38 -2.05 3.90
CA ASP A 204 0.72 -2.89 4.36
C ASP A 204 2.01 -2.10 4.67
N SER A 205 2.01 -0.80 4.35
CA SER A 205 3.13 0.11 4.61
C SER A 205 2.64 1.45 5.13
N PRO A 206 3.31 2.05 6.15
CA PRO A 206 2.97 3.39 6.65
C PRO A 206 3.02 4.49 5.59
N THR A 207 3.81 4.31 4.53
CA THR A 207 3.88 5.28 3.41
C THR A 207 2.57 5.41 2.63
N GLN A 208 1.71 4.39 2.66
CA GLN A 208 0.39 4.42 2.02
C GLN A 208 -0.64 5.25 2.83
N LEU A 209 -0.39 5.48 4.11
CA LEU A 209 -1.31 6.23 4.97
C LEU A 209 -1.55 7.65 4.45
N VAL A 210 -0.50 8.33 4.00
CA VAL A 210 -0.61 9.68 3.43
C VAL A 210 -1.53 9.67 2.21
N GLN A 211 -1.44 8.65 1.37
CA GLN A 211 -2.28 8.53 0.16
C GLN A 211 -3.74 8.27 0.53
N VAL A 212 -4.00 7.40 1.51
CA VAL A 212 -5.37 7.17 2.01
C VAL A 212 -5.98 8.47 2.54
N VAL A 213 -5.21 9.26 3.30
CA VAL A 213 -5.70 10.51 3.91
C VAL A 213 -5.93 11.59 2.86
N THR A 214 -5.04 11.74 1.89
CA THR A 214 -5.11 12.79 0.86
C THR A 214 -5.94 12.39 -0.35
N GLY A 215 -6.18 11.09 -0.55
CA GLY A 215 -6.81 10.53 -1.74
C GLY A 215 -5.88 10.52 -2.95
N THR A 216 -6.35 9.95 -4.05
CA THR A 216 -5.66 9.99 -5.34
C THR A 216 -6.09 11.23 -6.11
N GLU A 217 -5.14 12.09 -6.48
CA GLU A 217 -5.42 13.29 -7.27
C GLU A 217 -5.70 12.92 -8.73
N VAL A 218 -6.78 13.47 -9.31
CA VAL A 218 -7.04 13.37 -10.74
C VAL A 218 -6.52 14.65 -11.41
N LEU A 219 -5.39 14.51 -12.11
CA LEU A 219 -4.74 15.60 -12.84
C LEU A 219 -5.46 15.85 -14.18
N ALA A 220 -5.86 17.08 -14.45
CA ALA A 220 -6.45 17.44 -15.71
C ALA A 220 -5.45 17.32 -16.87
N SER A 221 -5.97 17.15 -18.09
CA SER A 221 -5.18 17.25 -19.30
C SER A 221 -4.38 18.57 -19.36
N GLY A 222 -3.06 18.45 -19.56
CA GLY A 222 -2.13 19.59 -19.52
C GLY A 222 -1.27 19.69 -18.25
N GLN A 223 -1.59 18.98 -17.15
CA GLN A 223 -0.78 18.97 -15.92
C GLN A 223 0.32 17.89 -15.95
N TYR A 224 0.95 17.68 -17.10
CA TYR A 224 1.95 16.62 -17.32
C TYR A 224 3.24 16.84 -16.52
N ASP A 225 3.60 18.08 -16.25
CA ASP A 225 4.75 18.44 -15.42
C ASP A 225 4.57 17.96 -13.95
N CYS A 226 3.35 17.95 -13.44
CA CYS A 226 3.04 17.41 -12.12
C CYS A 226 3.26 15.89 -12.10
N ALA A 227 2.72 15.16 -13.09
CA ALA A 227 2.91 13.73 -13.24
C ALA A 227 4.40 13.38 -13.40
N ALA A 228 5.13 14.11 -14.27
CA ALA A 228 6.55 13.90 -14.48
C ALA A 228 7.38 14.14 -13.21
N ARG A 229 7.06 15.17 -12.41
CA ARG A 229 7.74 15.40 -11.11
C ARG A 229 7.50 14.27 -10.12
N LEU A 230 6.28 13.71 -10.07
CA LEU A 230 5.97 12.56 -9.21
C LEU A 230 6.80 11.34 -9.61
N LEU A 231 6.86 11.02 -10.91
CA LEU A 231 7.65 9.91 -11.44
C LEU A 231 9.15 10.07 -11.17
N LYS A 232 9.71 11.26 -11.36
CA LYS A 232 11.12 11.60 -11.00
C LYS A 232 11.43 11.37 -9.52
N LYS A 233 10.43 11.53 -8.64
CA LYS A 233 10.55 11.27 -7.20
C LYS A 233 10.33 9.79 -6.85
N GLY A 234 10.25 8.89 -7.83
CA GLY A 234 9.98 7.47 -7.62
C GLY A 234 8.55 7.16 -7.19
N LYS A 235 7.60 8.08 -7.42
CA LYS A 235 6.18 7.88 -7.13
C LYS A 235 5.46 7.28 -8.33
N LEU A 236 4.28 6.70 -8.07
CA LEU A 236 3.42 6.10 -9.09
C LEU A 236 2.47 7.13 -9.68
N VAL A 237 2.18 7.01 -10.98
CA VAL A 237 1.13 7.80 -11.64
C VAL A 237 0.41 6.90 -12.65
N ALA A 238 -0.92 6.91 -12.65
CA ALA A 238 -1.65 6.28 -13.73
C ALA A 238 -1.70 7.21 -14.95
N VAL A 239 -1.30 6.71 -16.10
CA VAL A 239 -1.18 7.48 -17.34
C VAL A 239 -2.03 6.86 -18.45
N PRO A 240 -2.70 7.67 -19.30
CA PRO A 240 -3.44 7.17 -20.45
C PRO A 240 -2.49 6.69 -21.53
N THR A 241 -2.85 5.60 -22.22
CA THR A 241 -2.26 5.22 -23.49
C THR A 241 -3.37 4.99 -24.53
N GLU A 242 -3.01 4.78 -25.80
CA GLU A 242 -4.01 4.46 -26.83
C GLU A 242 -4.68 3.11 -26.58
N THR A 243 -4.05 2.20 -25.83
CA THR A 243 -4.57 0.87 -25.52
C THR A 243 -5.41 0.83 -24.25
N VAL A 244 -4.78 1.01 -23.10
CA VAL A 244 -5.37 1.03 -21.74
C VAL A 244 -4.58 2.00 -20.87
N TYR A 245 -5.12 2.40 -19.73
CA TYR A 245 -4.35 3.16 -18.74
C TYR A 245 -3.26 2.30 -18.13
N GLY A 246 -2.03 2.84 -18.08
CA GLY A 246 -0.86 2.20 -17.48
C GLY A 246 -0.53 2.78 -16.10
N LEU A 247 -0.18 1.93 -15.14
CA LEU A 247 0.36 2.36 -13.85
C LEU A 247 1.86 2.54 -13.98
N ALA A 248 2.28 3.79 -14.16
CA ALA A 248 3.65 4.16 -14.50
C ALA A 248 4.53 4.34 -13.26
N ALA A 249 5.76 3.86 -13.37
CA ALA A 249 6.88 4.08 -12.45
C ALA A 249 8.17 4.25 -13.25
N ASP A 250 9.19 4.92 -12.70
CA ASP A 250 10.54 4.93 -13.26
C ASP A 250 11.08 3.50 -13.37
N ALA A 251 11.27 3.01 -14.61
CA ALA A 251 11.70 1.64 -14.89
C ALA A 251 13.12 1.34 -14.39
N LEU A 252 13.95 2.35 -14.19
CA LEU A 252 15.34 2.21 -13.71
C LEU A 252 15.46 2.31 -12.18
N ASN A 253 14.34 2.55 -11.49
CA ASN A 253 14.28 2.63 -10.03
C ASN A 253 13.61 1.38 -9.43
N PRO A 254 14.36 0.42 -8.85
CA PRO A 254 13.82 -0.82 -8.31
C PRO A 254 12.72 -0.60 -7.25
N GLN A 255 12.85 0.44 -6.41
CA GLN A 255 11.89 0.74 -5.36
C GLN A 255 10.56 1.26 -5.94
N ALA A 256 10.63 2.10 -6.99
CA ALA A 256 9.44 2.57 -7.70
C ALA A 256 8.72 1.43 -8.42
N VAL A 257 9.48 0.51 -9.03
CA VAL A 257 8.92 -0.70 -9.67
C VAL A 257 8.28 -1.62 -8.64
N ALA A 258 8.92 -1.86 -7.49
CA ALA A 258 8.34 -2.67 -6.41
C ALA A 258 7.01 -2.08 -5.89
N ALA A 259 6.90 -0.73 -5.82
CA ALA A 259 5.67 -0.06 -5.43
C ALA A 259 4.50 -0.31 -6.43
N VAL A 260 4.77 -0.55 -7.73
CA VAL A 260 3.75 -0.94 -8.71
C VAL A 260 3.10 -2.27 -8.30
N PHE A 261 3.91 -3.27 -7.94
CA PHE A 261 3.40 -4.58 -7.52
C PHE A 261 2.58 -4.47 -6.24
N ALA A 262 3.04 -3.68 -5.26
CA ALA A 262 2.32 -3.43 -4.01
C ALA A 262 0.96 -2.75 -4.28
N ALA A 263 0.92 -1.66 -5.05
CA ALA A 263 -0.31 -0.95 -5.38
C ALA A 263 -1.35 -1.83 -6.09
N LYS A 264 -0.88 -2.72 -6.99
CA LYS A 264 -1.73 -3.66 -7.74
C LYS A 264 -2.09 -4.94 -6.98
N SER A 265 -1.45 -5.23 -5.84
CA SER A 265 -1.48 -6.56 -5.20
C SER A 265 -1.09 -7.68 -6.19
N ARG A 266 0.00 -7.46 -6.98
CA ARG A 266 0.48 -8.33 -8.06
C ARG A 266 1.74 -9.10 -7.60
N PRO A 267 1.90 -10.39 -7.96
CA PRO A 267 3.16 -11.12 -7.75
C PRO A 267 4.32 -10.49 -8.52
N MET A 268 5.52 -10.47 -7.91
CA MET A 268 6.71 -9.82 -8.47
C MET A 268 7.43 -10.61 -9.58
N ASP A 269 7.03 -11.84 -9.84
CA ASP A 269 7.57 -12.73 -10.88
C ASP A 269 7.00 -12.48 -12.29
N ASN A 270 6.06 -11.54 -12.42
CA ASN A 270 5.40 -11.22 -13.68
C ASN A 270 6.02 -9.96 -14.32
N PRO A 271 6.77 -10.08 -15.43
CA PRO A 271 7.50 -8.98 -16.06
C PRO A 271 6.63 -7.77 -16.40
N LEU A 272 7.24 -6.59 -16.44
CA LEU A 272 6.59 -5.33 -16.80
C LEU A 272 7.06 -4.85 -18.17
N ILE A 273 6.19 -4.13 -18.88
CA ILE A 273 6.52 -3.49 -20.17
C ILE A 273 7.10 -2.11 -19.89
N VAL A 274 8.26 -1.83 -20.46
CA VAL A 274 8.94 -0.53 -20.39
C VAL A 274 8.47 0.33 -21.56
N HIS A 275 7.93 1.51 -21.26
CA HIS A 275 7.47 2.49 -22.23
C HIS A 275 8.53 3.57 -22.44
N ILE A 276 8.81 3.91 -23.69
CA ILE A 276 9.76 4.95 -24.11
C ILE A 276 9.02 6.15 -24.71
N GLY A 277 9.64 7.33 -24.64
CA GLY A 277 9.08 8.59 -25.16
C GLY A 277 9.64 9.02 -26.49
N ASP A 278 10.82 8.51 -26.86
CA ASP A 278 11.48 8.72 -28.14
C ASP A 278 12.01 7.39 -28.68
N ILE A 279 12.07 7.26 -30.01
CA ILE A 279 12.52 6.03 -30.64
C ILE A 279 13.99 5.70 -30.32
N ASN A 280 14.82 6.67 -30.00
CA ASN A 280 16.20 6.43 -29.62
C ASN A 280 16.40 5.90 -28.20
N ASP A 281 15.37 6.00 -27.35
CA ASP A 281 15.45 5.64 -25.93
C ASP A 281 15.46 4.11 -25.69
N TRP A 282 15.14 3.28 -26.69
CA TRP A 282 15.17 1.82 -26.50
C TRP A 282 16.57 1.22 -26.55
N ALA A 283 17.48 1.84 -27.33
CA ALA A 283 18.82 1.30 -27.54
C ALA A 283 19.62 1.09 -26.23
N PRO A 284 19.57 1.99 -25.22
CA PRO A 284 20.23 1.76 -23.95
C PRO A 284 19.60 0.66 -23.09
N LEU A 285 18.36 0.26 -23.36
CA LEU A 285 17.58 -0.69 -22.54
C LEU A 285 17.80 -2.15 -22.94
N VAL A 286 18.43 -2.38 -24.10
CA VAL A 286 18.62 -3.70 -24.70
C VAL A 286 20.07 -3.92 -25.10
N THR A 287 20.52 -5.17 -25.13
CA THR A 287 21.89 -5.50 -25.55
C THR A 287 22.04 -5.61 -27.05
N HIS A 288 20.95 -5.88 -27.77
CA HIS A 288 20.93 -6.06 -29.21
C HIS A 288 19.56 -5.73 -29.81
N ILE A 289 19.53 -5.06 -30.97
CA ILE A 289 18.33 -4.76 -31.74
C ILE A 289 18.44 -5.49 -33.08
N PRO A 290 17.67 -6.58 -33.29
CA PRO A 290 17.71 -7.31 -34.55
C PRO A 290 16.98 -6.54 -35.68
N ASP A 291 17.32 -6.84 -36.94
CA ASP A 291 16.72 -6.18 -38.13
C ASP A 291 15.19 -6.27 -38.15
N ASN A 292 14.63 -7.39 -37.68
CA ASN A 292 13.18 -7.55 -37.59
C ASN A 292 12.55 -6.56 -36.58
N ALA A 293 13.26 -6.23 -35.50
CA ALA A 293 12.78 -5.22 -34.54
C ALA A 293 12.77 -3.82 -35.17
N LEU A 294 13.80 -3.48 -35.99
CA LEU A 294 13.84 -2.20 -36.72
C LEU A 294 12.69 -2.07 -37.72
N LYS A 295 12.40 -3.12 -38.47
CA LYS A 295 11.28 -3.13 -39.45
C LYS A 295 9.92 -3.00 -38.73
N LEU A 296 9.74 -3.68 -37.63
CA LEU A 296 8.50 -3.61 -36.84
C LEU A 296 8.33 -2.26 -36.14
N ALA A 297 9.42 -1.64 -35.68
CA ALA A 297 9.40 -0.30 -35.11
C ALA A 297 9.03 0.74 -36.20
N ASP A 298 9.58 0.64 -37.39
CA ASP A 298 9.24 1.53 -38.53
C ASP A 298 7.76 1.40 -38.96
N ALA A 299 7.20 0.18 -38.86
CA ALA A 299 5.83 -0.09 -39.28
C ALA A 299 4.79 0.26 -38.21
N TYR A 300 5.09 0.04 -36.91
CA TYR A 300 4.08 0.03 -35.82
C TYR A 300 4.43 0.87 -34.61
N TRP A 301 5.55 1.60 -34.59
CA TRP A 301 5.90 2.54 -33.52
C TRP A 301 5.90 3.99 -34.05
N PRO A 302 5.35 4.92 -33.24
CA PRO A 302 4.65 4.72 -32.00
C PRO A 302 3.30 4.00 -32.19
N GLY A 303 3.00 3.03 -31.26
CA GLY A 303 1.76 2.24 -31.39
C GLY A 303 1.61 1.07 -30.41
N PRO A 304 0.59 0.22 -30.68
CA PRO A 304 0.19 -0.85 -29.76
C PRO A 304 1.00 -2.15 -29.93
N LEU A 305 2.29 -2.04 -30.27
CA LEU A 305 3.22 -3.17 -30.38
C LEU A 305 4.25 -3.12 -29.25
N THR A 306 4.37 -4.22 -28.51
CA THR A 306 5.41 -4.48 -27.51
C THR A 306 6.37 -5.53 -28.07
N MET A 307 7.67 -5.25 -28.06
CA MET A 307 8.72 -6.17 -28.48
C MET A 307 9.55 -6.63 -27.30
N ILE A 308 9.78 -7.95 -27.19
CA ILE A 308 10.66 -8.54 -26.18
C ILE A 308 12.03 -8.73 -26.81
N LEU A 309 13.06 -8.21 -26.14
CA LEU A 309 14.45 -8.18 -26.57
C LEU A 309 15.39 -8.53 -25.41
N PRO A 310 16.65 -8.92 -25.66
CA PRO A 310 17.61 -9.17 -24.60
C PRO A 310 17.88 -7.92 -23.78
N ALA A 311 17.69 -7.98 -22.45
CA ALA A 311 17.79 -6.86 -21.54
C ALA A 311 19.24 -6.37 -21.36
N ALA A 312 19.43 -5.05 -21.26
CA ALA A 312 20.68 -4.46 -20.80
C ALA A 312 20.81 -4.55 -19.27
N GLU A 313 22.04 -4.45 -18.77
CA GLU A 313 22.35 -4.56 -17.31
C GLU A 313 21.69 -3.45 -16.46
N CYS A 314 21.34 -2.32 -17.06
CA CYS A 314 20.68 -1.22 -16.36
C CYS A 314 19.22 -1.52 -15.97
N ILE A 315 18.61 -2.56 -16.57
CA ILE A 315 17.22 -2.93 -16.28
C ILE A 315 17.14 -3.73 -14.96
N PRO A 316 16.43 -3.22 -13.93
CA PRO A 316 16.26 -3.94 -12.70
C PRO A 316 15.55 -5.30 -12.88
N LYS A 317 15.92 -6.28 -12.07
CA LYS A 317 15.27 -7.60 -12.07
C LYS A 317 13.77 -7.55 -11.73
N GLU A 318 13.35 -6.54 -11.00
CA GLU A 318 11.95 -6.25 -10.68
C GLU A 318 11.13 -5.97 -11.95
N VAL A 319 11.74 -5.38 -12.99
CA VAL A 319 11.09 -5.13 -14.29
C VAL A 319 11.01 -6.41 -15.11
N THR A 320 12.10 -7.17 -15.14
CA THR A 320 12.20 -8.39 -15.95
C THR A 320 11.55 -9.61 -15.32
N GLY A 321 11.13 -9.55 -14.04
CA GLY A 321 10.71 -10.73 -13.29
C GLY A 321 11.82 -11.78 -13.12
N GLY A 322 13.10 -11.35 -13.22
CA GLY A 322 14.27 -12.22 -13.16
C GLY A 322 14.65 -12.87 -14.49
N LEU A 323 13.96 -12.53 -15.61
CA LEU A 323 14.32 -13.00 -16.95
C LEU A 323 15.51 -12.19 -17.52
N SER A 324 16.15 -12.74 -18.54
CA SER A 324 17.24 -12.08 -19.30
C SER A 324 16.74 -11.17 -20.42
N THR A 325 15.43 -10.95 -20.50
CA THR A 325 14.76 -10.17 -21.53
C THR A 325 13.96 -9.03 -20.96
N VAL A 326 13.72 -7.99 -21.75
CA VAL A 326 12.86 -6.84 -21.41
C VAL A 326 11.84 -6.63 -22.52
N ALA A 327 10.61 -6.31 -22.13
CA ALA A 327 9.55 -5.91 -23.03
C ALA A 327 9.55 -4.38 -23.19
N VAL A 328 9.69 -3.86 -24.41
CA VAL A 328 9.75 -2.43 -24.72
C VAL A 328 8.60 -2.04 -25.65
N ARG A 329 8.01 -0.87 -25.40
CA ARG A 329 6.94 -0.29 -26.22
C ARG A 329 7.13 1.22 -26.37
N PHE A 330 6.82 1.74 -27.55
CA PHE A 330 6.69 3.18 -27.81
C PHE A 330 5.20 3.51 -28.03
N PRO A 331 4.46 3.99 -26.99
CA PRO A 331 3.02 4.25 -27.11
C PRO A 331 2.73 5.43 -28.03
N ALA A 332 1.60 5.38 -28.76
CA ALA A 332 1.18 6.45 -29.68
C ALA A 332 0.49 7.63 -28.95
N HIS A 333 0.06 7.44 -27.71
CA HIS A 333 -0.73 8.45 -26.99
C HIS A 333 0.12 9.69 -26.64
N PRO A 334 -0.28 10.92 -27.08
CA PRO A 334 0.55 12.12 -26.94
C PRO A 334 0.81 12.48 -25.46
N ILE A 335 -0.16 12.23 -24.56
CA ILE A 335 0.02 12.48 -23.12
C ILE A 335 1.07 11.54 -22.55
N ALA A 336 1.03 10.24 -22.90
CA ALA A 336 2.04 9.28 -22.43
C ALA A 336 3.44 9.70 -22.86
N GLN A 337 3.63 10.03 -24.15
CA GLN A 337 4.90 10.51 -24.68
C GLN A 337 5.40 11.77 -23.96
N ALA A 338 4.52 12.77 -23.78
CA ALA A 338 4.87 14.01 -23.10
C ALA A 338 5.33 13.76 -21.66
N ILE A 339 4.64 12.89 -20.92
CA ILE A 339 5.00 12.54 -19.52
C ILE A 339 6.34 11.80 -19.48
N ILE A 340 6.56 10.82 -20.37
CA ILE A 340 7.82 10.07 -20.45
C ILE A 340 8.98 11.02 -20.74
N LEU A 341 8.87 11.86 -21.76
CA LEU A 341 9.90 12.83 -22.11
C LEU A 341 10.18 13.82 -20.96
N GLN A 342 9.13 14.37 -20.34
CA GLN A 342 9.29 15.31 -19.23
C GLN A 342 9.83 14.64 -17.96
N SER A 343 9.52 13.36 -17.72
CA SER A 343 10.08 12.60 -16.60
C SER A 343 11.56 12.32 -16.78
N GLY A 344 12.04 12.23 -18.02
CA GLY A 344 13.42 11.95 -18.37
C GLY A 344 13.87 10.54 -18.04
N CYS A 345 12.92 9.61 -17.85
CA CYS A 345 13.19 8.20 -17.61
C CYS A 345 12.18 7.31 -18.37
N PRO A 346 12.57 6.10 -18.80
CA PRO A 346 11.64 5.11 -19.31
C PRO A 346 10.70 4.66 -18.19
N LEU A 347 9.44 4.34 -18.52
CA LEU A 347 8.42 4.03 -17.54
C LEU A 347 8.00 2.55 -17.61
N ALA A 348 8.17 1.81 -16.53
CA ALA A 348 7.51 0.51 -16.36
C ALA A 348 6.02 0.75 -16.10
N ALA A 349 5.14 0.25 -16.97
CA ALA A 349 3.71 0.55 -16.89
C ALA A 349 2.82 -0.65 -17.27
N PRO A 350 2.49 -1.53 -16.31
CA PRO A 350 1.39 -2.47 -16.48
C PRO A 350 0.04 -1.73 -16.46
N SER A 351 -1.06 -2.39 -16.81
CA SER A 351 -2.40 -1.80 -16.71
C SER A 351 -2.71 -1.26 -15.31
N ALA A 352 -3.41 -0.11 -15.22
CA ALA A 352 -3.67 0.62 -13.97
C ALA A 352 -4.91 0.11 -13.21
N ASN A 353 -5.02 -1.21 -13.01
CA ASN A 353 -6.08 -1.89 -12.26
C ASN A 353 -5.49 -2.78 -11.15
N ARG A 354 -6.31 -3.16 -10.19
CA ARG A 354 -5.96 -4.23 -9.25
C ARG A 354 -5.84 -5.57 -10.01
N SER A 355 -4.91 -6.43 -9.56
CA SER A 355 -4.77 -7.76 -10.15
C SER A 355 -6.10 -8.53 -10.10
N GLY A 356 -6.52 -9.05 -11.26
CA GLY A 356 -7.80 -9.75 -11.42
C GLY A 356 -8.96 -8.89 -11.90
N SER A 357 -8.85 -7.55 -11.85
CA SER A 357 -9.84 -6.64 -12.49
C SER A 357 -9.54 -6.43 -13.98
N PRO A 358 -10.53 -6.04 -14.80
CA PRO A 358 -10.30 -5.66 -16.20
C PRO A 358 -9.38 -4.44 -16.33
N SER A 359 -8.59 -4.39 -17.41
CA SER A 359 -7.72 -3.24 -17.71
C SER A 359 -8.55 -1.97 -17.95
N PRO A 360 -8.28 -0.84 -17.28
CA PRO A 360 -9.09 0.36 -17.34
C PRO A 360 -8.83 1.14 -18.65
N THR A 361 -9.89 1.68 -19.22
CA THR A 361 -9.86 2.47 -20.47
C THR A 361 -10.17 3.95 -20.27
N ASN A 362 -10.40 4.38 -19.03
CA ASN A 362 -10.58 5.78 -18.65
C ASN A 362 -10.17 6.04 -17.19
N ALA A 363 -9.99 7.31 -16.84
CA ALA A 363 -9.54 7.73 -15.51
C ALA A 363 -10.49 7.32 -14.37
N GLN A 364 -11.81 7.32 -14.61
CA GLN A 364 -12.80 6.92 -13.62
C GLN A 364 -12.63 5.45 -13.21
N ARG A 365 -12.40 4.55 -14.17
CA ARG A 365 -12.14 3.12 -13.89
C ARG A 365 -10.82 2.90 -13.15
N VAL A 366 -9.79 3.72 -13.45
CA VAL A 366 -8.55 3.72 -12.68
C VAL A 366 -8.82 4.14 -11.25
N TRP A 367 -9.58 5.21 -11.06
CA TRP A 367 -9.89 5.73 -9.73
C TRP A 367 -10.62 4.68 -8.87
N GLU A 368 -11.60 3.98 -9.43
CA GLU A 368 -12.34 2.91 -8.73
C GLU A 368 -11.43 1.81 -8.15
N ASP A 369 -10.31 1.49 -8.83
CA ASP A 369 -9.38 0.44 -8.40
C ASP A 369 -8.19 0.98 -7.57
N MET A 370 -7.77 2.23 -7.80
CA MET A 370 -6.49 2.78 -7.35
C MET A 370 -6.60 3.96 -6.37
N ASP A 371 -7.81 4.42 -6.02
CA ASP A 371 -7.97 5.50 -5.04
C ASP A 371 -7.32 5.14 -3.70
N GLY A 372 -6.58 6.10 -3.12
CA GLY A 372 -5.79 5.90 -1.91
C GLY A 372 -4.57 4.96 -2.05
N ARG A 373 -4.28 4.43 -3.26
CA ARG A 373 -3.15 3.51 -3.51
C ARG A 373 -2.02 4.18 -4.29
N ILE A 374 -2.34 5.20 -5.07
CA ILE A 374 -1.39 5.94 -5.91
C ILE A 374 -1.60 7.44 -5.75
N PRO A 375 -0.55 8.26 -5.90
CA PRO A 375 -0.66 9.71 -5.73
C PRO A 375 -1.55 10.39 -6.76
N ALA A 376 -1.49 9.96 -8.04
CA ALA A 376 -2.18 10.69 -9.10
C ALA A 376 -2.61 9.80 -10.28
N ILE A 377 -3.66 10.25 -10.95
CA ILE A 377 -4.17 9.75 -12.23
C ILE A 377 -4.19 10.93 -13.20
N VAL A 378 -3.60 10.79 -14.38
CA VAL A 378 -3.74 11.80 -15.44
C VAL A 378 -4.99 11.47 -16.27
N ASP A 379 -5.97 12.37 -16.28
CA ASP A 379 -7.15 12.20 -17.12
C ASP A 379 -6.84 12.59 -18.57
N GLY A 380 -6.79 11.59 -19.44
CA GLY A 380 -6.60 11.72 -20.90
C GLY A 380 -7.84 11.28 -21.70
N GLY A 381 -9.00 11.10 -21.01
CA GLY A 381 -10.21 10.60 -21.65
C GLY A 381 -10.22 9.09 -21.87
N ASN A 382 -10.99 8.63 -22.83
CA ASN A 382 -11.11 7.20 -23.14
C ASN A 382 -9.98 6.75 -24.07
N CYS A 383 -9.47 5.52 -23.83
CA CYS A 383 -8.52 4.88 -24.73
C CYS A 383 -9.21 4.50 -26.07
N GLU A 384 -8.50 4.73 -27.18
CA GLU A 384 -9.05 4.50 -28.53
C GLU A 384 -9.15 3.01 -28.88
N VAL A 385 -8.15 2.21 -28.52
CA VAL A 385 -8.04 0.78 -28.89
C VAL A 385 -8.81 -0.11 -27.90
N GLY A 386 -8.71 0.16 -26.60
CA GLY A 386 -9.47 -0.52 -25.57
C GLY A 386 -9.05 -1.97 -25.25
N VAL A 387 -7.98 -2.47 -25.91
CA VAL A 387 -7.34 -3.76 -25.64
C VAL A 387 -5.85 -3.55 -25.43
N GLU A 388 -5.21 -4.46 -24.70
CA GLU A 388 -3.78 -4.38 -24.42
C GLU A 388 -2.92 -4.50 -25.69
N SER A 389 -1.65 -4.08 -25.63
CA SER A 389 -0.71 -4.16 -26.74
C SER A 389 -0.43 -5.60 -27.19
N THR A 390 -0.18 -5.80 -28.47
CA THR A 390 0.40 -7.03 -29.01
C THR A 390 1.78 -7.23 -28.42
N VAL A 391 2.12 -8.45 -27.98
CA VAL A 391 3.44 -8.78 -27.41
C VAL A 391 4.10 -9.82 -28.29
N LEU A 392 5.22 -9.44 -28.93
CA LEU A 392 6.02 -10.29 -29.81
C LEU A 392 7.42 -10.50 -29.22
N ASP A 393 7.80 -11.76 -29.03
CA ASP A 393 9.15 -12.13 -28.60
C ASP A 393 10.07 -12.31 -29.81
N LEU A 394 11.08 -11.47 -29.89
CA LEU A 394 12.09 -11.47 -30.94
C LEU A 394 13.38 -12.18 -30.54
N CYS A 395 13.43 -12.81 -29.39
CA CYS A 395 14.57 -13.64 -28.96
C CYS A 395 14.53 -15.06 -29.56
N HIS A 396 13.49 -15.40 -30.29
CA HIS A 396 13.28 -16.68 -30.99
C HIS A 396 13.28 -16.53 -32.51
N THR A 397 13.55 -17.63 -33.18
CA THR A 397 13.46 -17.73 -34.65
C THR A 397 12.65 -18.99 -34.99
N PRO A 398 11.46 -18.86 -35.58
CA PRO A 398 10.74 -17.61 -35.91
C PRO A 398 10.34 -16.82 -34.62
N PRO A 399 10.01 -15.50 -34.76
CA PRO A 399 9.48 -14.70 -33.67
C PRO A 399 8.19 -15.30 -33.07
N ARG A 400 7.98 -15.17 -31.76
CA ARG A 400 6.85 -15.80 -31.07
C ARG A 400 5.85 -14.75 -30.57
N LEU A 401 4.59 -14.87 -30.97
CA LEU A 401 3.48 -14.05 -30.46
C LEU A 401 2.99 -14.59 -29.12
N LEU A 402 3.24 -13.84 -28.04
CA LEU A 402 2.83 -14.22 -26.68
C LEU A 402 1.47 -13.65 -26.28
N ARG A 403 1.04 -12.54 -26.89
CA ARG A 403 -0.26 -11.93 -26.64
C ARG A 403 -0.76 -11.20 -27.88
N PRO A 404 -1.96 -11.53 -28.38
CA PRO A 404 -2.60 -10.75 -29.44
C PRO A 404 -3.09 -9.40 -28.89
N GLY A 405 -3.16 -8.39 -29.75
CA GLY A 405 -3.63 -7.02 -29.43
C GLY A 405 -3.94 -6.22 -30.68
N GLY A 406 -3.69 -4.91 -30.65
CA GLY A 406 -4.01 -4.00 -31.75
C GLY A 406 -3.26 -4.25 -33.06
N VAL A 407 -2.08 -4.87 -33.02
CA VAL A 407 -1.35 -5.35 -34.22
C VAL A 407 -1.68 -6.84 -34.38
N THR A 408 -2.28 -7.21 -35.54
CA THR A 408 -2.73 -8.59 -35.75
C THR A 408 -1.58 -9.52 -36.18
N PRO A 409 -1.71 -10.86 -36.01
CA PRO A 409 -0.70 -11.80 -36.52
C PRO A 409 -0.36 -11.62 -37.98
N GLN A 410 -1.33 -11.40 -38.85
CA GLN A 410 -1.12 -11.16 -40.27
C GLN A 410 -0.28 -9.91 -40.51
N MET A 411 -0.55 -8.80 -39.81
CA MET A 411 0.23 -7.57 -39.90
C MET A 411 1.71 -7.80 -39.53
N LEU A 412 1.96 -8.65 -38.52
CA LEU A 412 3.33 -9.02 -38.13
C LEU A 412 4.01 -9.86 -39.18
N GLU A 413 3.33 -10.89 -39.73
CA GLU A 413 3.85 -11.76 -40.79
C GLU A 413 4.16 -11.01 -42.08
N ASP A 414 3.37 -9.98 -42.41
CA ASP A 414 3.62 -9.12 -43.60
C ASP A 414 4.95 -8.36 -43.48
N VAL A 415 5.47 -8.12 -42.27
CA VAL A 415 6.72 -7.38 -42.04
C VAL A 415 7.92 -8.30 -41.81
N VAL A 416 7.76 -9.35 -41.00
CA VAL A 416 8.89 -10.18 -40.52
C VAL A 416 8.84 -11.63 -41.02
N GLY A 417 7.84 -11.99 -41.86
CA GLY A 417 7.61 -13.36 -42.30
C GLY A 417 6.92 -14.21 -41.20
N PRO A 418 6.98 -15.54 -41.33
CA PRO A 418 6.25 -16.43 -40.42
C PRO A 418 6.56 -16.19 -38.94
N ILE A 419 5.52 -16.21 -38.09
CA ILE A 419 5.61 -16.13 -36.63
C ILE A 419 5.05 -17.39 -36.01
N GLU A 420 5.48 -17.70 -34.81
CA GLU A 420 4.92 -18.75 -33.95
C GLU A 420 3.88 -18.12 -33.01
N ILE A 421 2.75 -18.80 -32.79
CA ILE A 421 1.71 -18.36 -31.85
C ILE A 421 1.78 -19.29 -30.64
N ASP A 422 1.95 -18.70 -29.43
CA ASP A 422 2.07 -19.43 -28.17
C ASP A 422 0.69 -19.87 -27.62
#